data_c0051bc99302a78f8e6e5fd86233963a
#
_entry.id   c0051bc99302a78f8e6e5fd86233963a
#
_cell.length_a   1.000
_cell.length_b   1.000
_cell.length_c   1.000
_cell.angle_alpha   90.00
_cell.angle_beta   90.00
_cell.angle_gamma   90.00
#
_symmetry.space_group_name_H-M   'P 1'
#
loop_
_entity.id
_entity.type
_entity.pdbx_description
1 polymer ?
#
loop_
_entity_poly.entity_id
_entity_poly.type
_entity_poly.pdbx_seq_one_letter_code
_entity_poly.pdbx_strand_id
1 'polypeptide(L)'
;MRVIELVFCNSDINLQIELSSEQLDLLHKLCEESNPYETGGIVIGRYSDNGVTAFIFEITNSPDDSIREMTSFKRGINGLQKRLDKLWKDNLYYLGEWHYHPNSLPIPSHSDIEQMISLSHNIKLNCPEPILIIIGGGNNNWLLN
;
A
#
# COMPACT_ATOMS: atom_id res chain seq x y z
N MET A 1 17.48 10.02 17.08
CA MET A 1 17.31 8.75 16.33
C MET A 1 17.36 9.05 14.84
N ARG A 2 18.15 8.34 14.11
CA ARG A 2 18.25 8.52 12.65
C ARG A 2 17.24 7.59 11.96
N VAL A 3 16.29 8.16 11.23
CA VAL A 3 15.38 7.38 10.38
C VAL A 3 16.11 7.02 9.09
N ILE A 4 16.13 5.73 8.75
CA ILE A 4 16.66 5.27 7.47
C ILE A 4 15.51 5.27 6.48
N GLU A 5 15.68 6.01 5.39
CA GLU A 5 14.73 6.03 4.30
C GLU A 5 15.15 5.06 3.21
N LEU A 6 14.18 4.32 2.72
CA LEU A 6 14.37 3.34 1.66
C LEU A 6 13.72 3.86 0.39
N VAL A 7 14.42 3.72 -0.73
CA VAL A 7 13.94 4.18 -2.03
C VAL A 7 13.75 2.98 -2.94
N PHE A 8 12.54 2.82 -3.45
CA PHE A 8 12.20 1.81 -4.45
C PHE A 8 11.91 2.52 -5.77
N CYS A 9 12.43 2.00 -6.87
CA CYS A 9 12.30 2.62 -8.19
C CYS A 9 11.60 1.71 -9.17
N ASN A 10 10.70 2.29 -9.97
CA ASN A 10 10.16 1.65 -11.15
C ASN A 10 10.64 2.44 -12.37
N SER A 11 11.60 1.89 -13.10
CA SER A 11 12.22 2.56 -14.24
C SER A 11 11.30 2.68 -15.47
N ASP A 12 10.31 1.79 -15.60
CA ASP A 12 9.40 1.81 -16.74
C ASP A 12 8.49 3.02 -16.75
N ILE A 13 8.10 3.50 -15.56
CA ILE A 13 7.22 4.66 -15.39
C ILE A 13 7.91 5.84 -14.70
N ASN A 14 9.23 5.75 -14.50
CA ASN A 14 10.02 6.78 -13.83
C ASN A 14 9.41 7.23 -12.49
N LEU A 15 9.02 6.27 -11.66
CA LEU A 15 8.47 6.50 -10.34
C LEU A 15 9.42 6.00 -9.27
N GLN A 16 9.63 6.82 -8.24
CA GLN A 16 10.31 6.42 -7.02
C GLN A 16 9.32 6.43 -5.85
N ILE A 17 9.45 5.45 -4.97
CA ILE A 17 8.68 5.40 -3.73
C ILE A 17 9.66 5.41 -2.57
N GLU A 18 9.45 6.34 -1.66
CA GLU A 18 10.31 6.53 -0.50
C GLU A 18 9.51 6.27 0.78
N LEU A 19 9.99 5.31 1.57
CA LEU A 19 9.40 4.95 2.86
C LEU A 19 10.50 4.69 3.88
N SER A 20 10.16 4.76 5.16
CA SER A 20 11.12 4.51 6.24
C SER A 20 11.32 3.02 6.49
N SER A 21 12.46 2.67 7.09
CA SER A 21 12.68 1.30 7.55
C SER A 21 11.63 0.85 8.56
N GLU A 22 11.14 1.76 9.39
CA GLU A 22 10.06 1.46 10.36
C GLU A 22 8.75 1.11 9.65
N GLN A 23 8.43 1.77 8.54
CA GLN A 23 7.25 1.45 7.73
C GLN A 23 7.39 0.08 7.08
N LEU A 24 8.56 -0.27 6.59
CA LEU A 24 8.82 -1.59 6.02
C LEU A 24 8.71 -2.69 7.09
N ASP A 25 9.25 -2.45 8.28
CA ASP A 25 9.13 -3.37 9.42
C ASP A 25 7.67 -3.56 9.83
N LEU A 26 6.88 -2.49 9.82
CA LEU A 26 5.45 -2.56 10.09
C LEU A 26 4.73 -3.43 9.04
N LEU A 27 5.03 -3.23 7.76
CA LEU A 27 4.46 -4.05 6.68
C LEU A 27 4.76 -5.54 6.91
N HIS A 28 6.01 -5.89 7.20
CA HIS A 28 6.41 -7.26 7.47
C HIS A 28 5.68 -7.84 8.69
N LYS A 29 5.54 -7.06 9.75
CA LYS A 29 4.80 -7.45 10.94
C LYS A 29 3.34 -7.75 10.64
N LEU A 30 2.68 -6.85 9.91
CA LEU A 30 1.27 -7.03 9.52
C LEU A 30 1.08 -8.27 8.64
N CYS A 31 2.04 -8.54 7.75
CA CYS A 31 2.03 -9.74 6.93
C CYS A 31 2.19 -11.01 7.78
N GLU A 32 3.14 -11.03 8.71
CA GLU A 32 3.33 -12.17 9.62
C GLU A 32 2.08 -12.47 10.45
N GLU A 33 1.46 -11.44 10.99
CA GLU A 33 0.23 -11.57 11.78
C GLU A 33 -0.95 -12.11 10.95
N SER A 34 -0.97 -11.83 9.66
CA SER A 34 -2.04 -12.27 8.75
C SER A 34 -1.81 -13.66 8.16
N ASN A 35 -0.56 -14.08 8.00
CA ASN A 35 -0.24 -15.37 7.35
C ASN A 35 -1.04 -16.53 7.99
N PRO A 36 -1.69 -17.43 7.23
CA PRO A 36 -1.60 -17.63 5.77
C PRO A 36 -2.64 -16.85 4.93
N TYR A 37 -3.28 -15.85 5.51
CA TYR A 37 -4.33 -15.08 4.81
C TYR A 37 -3.74 -13.84 4.16
N GLU A 38 -4.26 -13.50 2.98
CA GLU A 38 -3.97 -12.22 2.35
C GLU A 38 -4.49 -11.07 3.24
N THR A 39 -3.83 -9.94 3.16
CA THR A 39 -4.23 -8.71 3.83
C THR A 39 -3.76 -7.52 3.03
N GLY A 40 -4.10 -6.34 3.46
CA GLY A 40 -3.68 -5.10 2.83
C GLY A 40 -4.30 -3.89 3.51
N GLY A 41 -4.02 -2.74 2.97
CA GLY A 41 -4.54 -1.47 3.45
C GLY A 41 -4.27 -0.38 2.45
N ILE A 42 -4.31 0.87 2.89
CA ILE A 42 -4.02 2.00 2.03
C ILE A 42 -2.66 2.62 2.35
N VAL A 43 -2.15 3.32 1.36
CA VAL A 43 -0.90 4.07 1.42
C VAL A 43 -1.23 5.55 1.34
N ILE A 44 -0.76 6.32 2.31
CA ILE A 44 -1.02 7.76 2.43
C ILE A 44 0.29 8.51 2.40
N GLY A 45 0.34 9.61 1.67
CA GLY A 45 1.52 10.43 1.57
C GLY A 45 1.34 11.58 0.58
N ARG A 46 2.41 11.95 -0.06
CA ARG A 46 2.38 13.01 -1.07
C ARG A 46 3.47 12.80 -2.13
N TYR A 47 3.25 13.37 -3.29
CA TYR A 47 4.25 13.39 -4.34
C TYR A 47 5.19 14.58 -4.20
N SER A 48 6.42 14.43 -4.70
CA SER A 48 7.31 15.55 -4.97
C SER A 48 6.69 16.49 -6.01
N ASP A 49 7.18 17.74 -6.07
CA ASP A 49 6.63 18.76 -6.98
C ASP A 49 6.63 18.33 -8.45
N ASN A 50 7.64 17.55 -8.87
CA ASN A 50 7.72 17.03 -10.22
C ASN A 50 6.95 15.72 -10.44
N GLY A 51 6.31 15.18 -9.40
CA GLY A 51 5.51 13.95 -9.48
C GLY A 51 6.31 12.64 -9.63
N VAL A 52 7.64 12.70 -9.54
CA VAL A 52 8.50 11.52 -9.75
C VAL A 52 8.65 10.66 -8.49
N THR A 53 8.60 11.29 -7.31
CA THR A 53 8.77 10.61 -6.04
C THR A 53 7.49 10.66 -5.22
N ALA A 54 7.05 9.49 -4.75
CA ALA A 54 5.98 9.37 -3.77
C ALA A 54 6.61 9.20 -2.39
N PHE A 55 6.37 10.16 -1.50
CA PHE A 55 6.80 10.10 -0.11
C PHE A 55 5.69 9.45 0.72
N ILE A 56 5.95 8.26 1.24
CA ILE A 56 4.98 7.52 2.06
C ILE A 56 5.05 8.04 3.49
N PHE A 57 3.92 8.52 3.97
CA PHE A 57 3.79 9.00 5.35
C PHE A 57 3.18 7.94 6.26
N GLU A 58 2.12 7.27 5.81
CA GLU A 58 1.42 6.29 6.61
C GLU A 58 0.98 5.10 5.77
N ILE A 59 1.07 3.93 6.37
CA ILE A 59 0.55 2.67 5.84
C ILE A 59 -0.46 2.16 6.85
N THR A 60 -1.69 1.91 6.42
CA THR A 60 -2.74 1.43 7.32
C THR A 60 -2.79 -0.08 7.37
N ASN A 61 -3.26 -0.62 8.49
CA ASN A 61 -3.70 -2.01 8.58
C ASN A 61 -4.99 -2.22 7.77
N SER A 62 -5.41 -3.47 7.59
CA SER A 62 -6.70 -3.75 6.95
C SER A 62 -7.85 -3.24 7.84
N PRO A 63 -8.84 -2.53 7.26
CA PRO A 63 -10.06 -2.19 7.99
C PRO A 63 -10.79 -3.42 8.53
N ASP A 64 -11.54 -3.25 9.61
CA ASP A 64 -12.25 -4.33 10.31
C ASP A 64 -13.27 -5.04 9.42
N ASP A 65 -13.85 -4.34 8.45
CA ASP A 65 -14.83 -4.86 7.51
C ASP A 65 -14.19 -5.50 6.27
N SER A 66 -12.88 -5.71 6.27
CA SER A 66 -12.17 -6.40 5.19
C SER A 66 -12.46 -7.90 5.20
N ILE A 67 -12.41 -8.51 4.01
CA ILE A 67 -12.53 -9.96 3.85
C ILE A 67 -11.17 -10.51 3.45
N ARG A 68 -10.58 -11.31 4.33
CA ARG A 68 -9.25 -11.88 4.15
C ARG A 68 -9.36 -13.38 3.98
N GLU A 69 -8.89 -13.89 2.85
CA GLU A 69 -8.84 -15.30 2.53
C GLU A 69 -7.40 -15.69 2.15
N MET A 70 -7.15 -16.98 1.94
CA MET A 70 -5.80 -17.47 1.64
C MET A 70 -5.30 -17.01 0.27
N THR A 71 -6.21 -16.80 -0.69
CA THR A 71 -5.87 -16.44 -2.07
C THR A 71 -6.63 -15.22 -2.58
N SER A 72 -7.30 -14.50 -1.71
CA SER A 72 -8.02 -13.27 -2.06
C SER A 72 -8.09 -12.30 -0.89
N PHE A 73 -8.20 -11.04 -1.22
CA PHE A 73 -8.38 -9.98 -0.25
C PHE A 73 -9.33 -8.91 -0.81
N LYS A 74 -10.37 -8.61 -0.04
CA LYS A 74 -11.25 -7.49 -0.33
C LYS A 74 -11.13 -6.47 0.81
N ARG A 75 -10.49 -5.34 0.51
CA ARG A 75 -10.32 -4.29 1.50
C ARG A 75 -11.66 -3.66 1.86
N GLY A 76 -11.91 -3.55 3.16
CA GLY A 76 -13.02 -2.78 3.70
C GLY A 76 -12.75 -1.28 3.68
N ILE A 77 -13.67 -0.51 4.22
CA ILE A 77 -13.62 0.95 4.20
C ILE A 77 -13.72 1.59 5.60
N ASN A 78 -14.00 0.81 6.64
CA ASN A 78 -14.20 1.35 7.99
C ASN A 78 -12.99 2.14 8.47
N GLY A 79 -13.23 3.38 8.87
CA GLY A 79 -12.23 4.27 9.44
C GLY A 79 -11.32 4.97 8.42
N LEU A 80 -11.31 4.57 7.15
CA LEU A 80 -10.40 5.12 6.15
C LEU A 80 -10.72 6.57 5.80
N GLN A 81 -11.99 6.89 5.56
CA GLN A 81 -12.39 8.26 5.21
C GLN A 81 -12.06 9.24 6.33
N LYS A 82 -12.33 8.86 7.56
CA LYS A 82 -12.00 9.68 8.74
C LYS A 82 -10.49 9.94 8.84
N ARG A 83 -9.68 8.92 8.56
CA ARG A 83 -8.23 9.04 8.57
C ARG A 83 -7.73 9.96 7.46
N LEU A 84 -8.25 9.79 6.25
CA LEU A 84 -7.91 10.63 5.11
C LEU A 84 -8.30 12.09 5.33
N ASP A 85 -9.48 12.35 5.87
CA ASP A 85 -9.93 13.70 6.19
C ASP A 85 -9.02 14.40 7.20
N LYS A 86 -8.55 13.65 8.21
CA LYS A 86 -7.62 14.17 9.21
C LYS A 86 -6.27 14.54 8.60
N LEU A 87 -5.74 13.68 7.76
CA LEU A 87 -4.41 13.88 7.16
C LEU A 87 -4.42 14.88 5.99
N TRP A 88 -5.58 15.07 5.36
CA TRP A 88 -5.72 16.04 4.28
C TRP A 88 -5.35 17.46 4.72
N LYS A 89 -5.58 17.80 5.97
CA LYS A 89 -5.21 19.10 6.55
C LYS A 89 -3.70 19.32 6.56
N ASP A 90 -2.94 18.24 6.58
CA ASP A 90 -1.47 18.24 6.57
C ASP A 90 -0.91 18.02 5.16
N ASN A 91 -1.74 18.16 4.11
CA ASN A 91 -1.39 17.92 2.72
C ASN A 91 -0.92 16.47 2.46
N LEU A 92 -1.57 15.53 3.12
CA LEU A 92 -1.34 14.11 2.92
C LEU A 92 -2.58 13.47 2.30
N TYR A 93 -2.36 12.63 1.31
CA TYR A 93 -3.41 12.13 0.43
C TYR A 93 -3.33 10.62 0.26
N TYR A 94 -4.45 10.04 -0.13
CA TYR A 94 -4.48 8.67 -0.61
C TYR A 94 -3.58 8.54 -1.84
N LEU A 95 -2.62 7.62 -1.79
CA LEU A 95 -1.71 7.32 -2.91
C LEU A 95 -1.96 5.97 -3.55
N GLY A 96 -2.60 5.05 -2.83
CA GLY A 96 -2.83 3.71 -3.35
C GLY A 96 -3.07 2.66 -2.27
N GLU A 97 -2.78 1.43 -2.64
CA GLU A 97 -3.02 0.24 -1.82
C GLU A 97 -1.72 -0.52 -1.59
N TRP A 98 -1.69 -1.32 -0.52
CA TRP A 98 -0.71 -2.38 -0.37
C TRP A 98 -1.43 -3.70 -0.12
N HIS A 99 -0.88 -4.79 -0.66
CA HIS A 99 -1.42 -6.14 -0.52
C HIS A 99 -0.31 -7.11 -0.12
N TYR A 100 -0.69 -8.14 0.62
CA TYR A 100 0.18 -9.25 0.98
C TYR A 100 -0.27 -10.53 0.27
N HIS A 101 0.64 -11.14 -0.48
CA HIS A 101 0.47 -12.45 -1.14
C HIS A 101 1.28 -13.51 -0.38
N PRO A 102 0.66 -14.24 0.58
CA PRO A 102 1.39 -15.16 1.45
C PRO A 102 2.13 -16.26 0.70
N ASN A 103 3.42 -16.41 0.99
CA ASN A 103 4.28 -17.47 0.46
C ASN A 103 4.28 -17.55 -1.08
N SER A 104 4.05 -16.43 -1.73
CA SER A 104 3.92 -16.32 -3.19
C SER A 104 4.76 -15.18 -3.72
N LEU A 105 4.91 -15.13 -5.05
CA LEU A 105 5.57 -14.01 -5.72
C LEU A 105 4.71 -12.74 -5.61
N PRO A 106 5.34 -11.57 -5.55
CA PRO A 106 4.61 -10.28 -5.45
C PRO A 106 4.11 -9.83 -6.83
N ILE A 107 3.26 -10.63 -7.45
CA ILE A 107 2.69 -10.39 -8.77
C ILE A 107 1.21 -10.06 -8.60
N PRO A 108 0.71 -8.95 -9.20
CA PRO A 108 -0.69 -8.60 -9.10
C PRO A 108 -1.57 -9.68 -9.74
N SER A 109 -2.65 -10.04 -9.04
CA SER A 109 -3.68 -10.91 -9.60
C SER A 109 -4.57 -10.11 -10.55
N HIS A 110 -5.39 -10.82 -11.35
CA HIS A 110 -6.39 -10.18 -12.19
C HIS A 110 -7.37 -9.33 -11.35
N SER A 111 -7.79 -9.85 -10.20
CA SER A 111 -8.64 -9.14 -9.25
C SER A 111 -7.97 -7.88 -8.69
N ASP A 112 -6.68 -7.94 -8.38
CA ASP A 112 -5.91 -6.77 -7.93
C ASP A 112 -5.93 -5.67 -9.00
N ILE A 113 -5.69 -6.03 -10.25
CA ILE A 113 -5.67 -5.08 -11.37
C ILE A 113 -7.04 -4.45 -11.57
N GLU A 114 -8.11 -5.24 -11.56
CA GLU A 114 -9.48 -4.73 -11.67
C GLU A 114 -9.82 -3.74 -10.55
N GLN A 115 -9.42 -4.07 -9.31
CA GLN A 115 -9.62 -3.18 -8.17
C GLN A 115 -8.88 -1.86 -8.36
N MET A 116 -7.62 -1.91 -8.80
CA MET A 116 -6.84 -0.69 -9.02
C MET A 116 -7.43 0.19 -10.12
N ILE A 117 -7.96 -0.41 -11.17
CA ILE A 117 -8.68 0.33 -12.23
C ILE A 117 -9.91 1.02 -11.64
N SER A 118 -10.70 0.31 -10.83
CA SER A 118 -11.87 0.88 -10.17
C SER A 118 -11.51 2.05 -9.26
N LEU A 119 -10.44 1.89 -8.47
CA LEU A 119 -9.95 2.95 -7.58
C LEU A 119 -9.47 4.17 -8.35
N SER A 120 -8.82 3.97 -9.50
CA SER A 120 -8.36 5.08 -10.35
C SER A 120 -9.50 5.94 -10.88
N HIS A 121 -10.69 5.37 -11.02
CA HIS A 121 -11.90 6.07 -11.48
C HIS A 121 -12.73 6.66 -10.33
N ASN A 122 -12.37 6.40 -9.09
CA ASN A 122 -13.10 6.92 -7.93
C ASN A 122 -12.81 8.41 -7.73
N ILE A 123 -13.76 9.25 -8.08
CA ILE A 123 -13.63 10.72 -8.01
C ILE A 123 -13.33 11.19 -6.58
N LYS A 124 -13.89 10.54 -5.58
CA LYS A 124 -13.71 10.92 -4.17
C LYS A 124 -12.27 10.72 -3.70
N LEU A 125 -11.55 9.75 -4.24
CA LEU A 125 -10.15 9.50 -3.90
C LEU A 125 -9.22 10.50 -4.59
N ASN A 126 -9.61 11.04 -5.72
CA ASN A 126 -8.81 11.97 -6.51
C ASN A 126 -7.39 11.46 -6.76
N CYS A 127 -7.28 10.20 -7.13
CA CYS A 127 -6.01 9.51 -7.36
C CYS A 127 -6.10 8.70 -8.65
N PRO A 128 -5.93 9.35 -9.82
CA PRO A 128 -6.10 8.67 -11.11
C PRO A 128 -5.02 7.64 -11.43
N GLU A 129 -3.90 7.69 -10.75
CA GLU A 129 -2.78 6.76 -10.92
C GLU A 129 -2.36 6.16 -9.57
N PRO A 130 -3.22 5.35 -8.93
CA PRO A 130 -2.91 4.79 -7.62
C PRO A 130 -1.74 3.79 -7.68
N ILE A 131 -0.92 3.82 -6.65
CA ILE A 131 0.20 2.90 -6.47
C ILE A 131 -0.34 1.59 -5.88
N LEU A 132 0.20 0.46 -6.32
CA LEU A 132 -0.01 -0.83 -5.67
C LEU A 132 1.34 -1.37 -5.23
N ILE A 133 1.50 -1.57 -3.93
CA ILE A 133 2.67 -2.23 -3.34
C ILE A 133 2.27 -3.64 -2.97
N ILE A 134 2.98 -4.64 -3.49
CA ILE A 134 2.72 -6.05 -3.18
C ILE A 134 3.89 -6.61 -2.39
N ILE A 135 3.59 -7.19 -1.23
CA ILE A 135 4.54 -7.94 -0.44
C ILE A 135 4.27 -9.43 -0.66
N GLY A 136 5.29 -10.15 -1.08
CA GLY A 136 5.24 -11.59 -1.24
C GLY A 136 6.24 -12.28 -0.31
N GLY A 137 6.34 -13.60 -0.41
CA GLY A 137 7.23 -14.39 0.43
C GLY A 137 6.71 -14.59 1.85
N GLY A 138 7.61 -14.71 2.81
CA GLY A 138 7.31 -14.92 4.21
C GLY A 138 8.50 -15.46 4.98
N ASN A 139 8.43 -15.54 6.32
CA ASN A 139 9.46 -16.13 7.20
C ASN A 139 10.88 -15.62 6.91
N ASN A 140 11.08 -14.31 6.95
CA ASN A 140 12.36 -13.63 6.67
C ASN A 140 12.82 -13.68 5.20
N ASN A 141 12.00 -14.18 4.30
CA ASN A 141 12.28 -14.19 2.87
C ASN A 141 11.22 -13.35 2.14
N TRP A 142 11.21 -12.06 2.46
CA TRP A 142 10.23 -11.11 1.93
C TRP A 142 10.61 -10.63 0.54
N LEU A 143 9.60 -10.52 -0.33
CA LEU A 143 9.70 -9.96 -1.68
C LEU A 143 8.78 -8.76 -1.79
N LEU A 144 9.17 -7.75 -2.57
CA LEU A 144 8.39 -6.53 -2.73
C LEU A 144 8.34 -6.11 -4.20
N ASN A 145 7.15 -5.69 -4.67
CA ASN A 145 6.90 -5.20 -6.03
C ASN A 145 5.96 -3.98 -6.01
#